data_b9e5151d8b7f160cc3ea6a2e3c949ace
#
_entry.id   b9e5151d8b7f160cc3ea6a2e3c949ace
#
_cell.length_a   1.000
_cell.length_b   1.000
_cell.length_c   1.000
_cell.angle_alpha   90.00
_cell.angle_beta   90.00
_cell.angle_gamma   90.00
#
_symmetry.space_group_name_H-M   'P 1'
#
loop_
_entity.id
_entity.type
_entity.pdbx_description
1 polymer ?
#
loop_
_entity_poly.entity_id
_entity_poly.type
_entity_poly.pdbx_seq_one_letter_code
_entity_poly.pdbx_strand_id
1 'polypeptide(L)'
;MAYRKKVRTDRTESATVQYQNKFAQVASLISPCQLIAVLGRGSAKTTDIQAERVVDVIYDMPGAPCVWVADTFNNLTTNILPAVIEGLERKGLKAGVHYVIENEPPTFSEAEKADLPEWLRPHFWRPFNKLVSYKRTMVFFTGTNIRFGSLDRPSTLAGASYVYCFGDEVKYFRQDKIANLLKAVRGYRVEYGNSVYYRGFSFTTDMPDTTHVGEYDWVLKMAGNMDPKALMMVVKAGLVYNQALAEAVAARDKWVKTGDESYLEEYRNKSRTADLWRARWTELRMLPGARTFFLQASSYINVDILTEDWFQDAINSKLPDLNTAILSMRPTLESGNRFYAALAERHFYYNGINEEAYDSFGMLEQEDCRVLRLLDMDSPLTAGVDFGNMCSMSVAQNCQENGRDCIRIIKFIYTLAPEYVPDLGVKFRKYFAPMRNKVLRLNYDRAGNAYRSVGEDQVSKLKRAIEYEGDRRTGWTVQLMSMSQGNIPQPEEYSFMQEIMSETNPRLPVIRIDASAAKYLKMSLENARTRIRDGVVFKDKSSEKLPIDELPSKSTNPSDSFKYLIMTKTLRAIASGKPRGGARVFDPIIK
;
A
#
# COMPACT_ATOMS: atom_id res chain seq x y z
N MET A 1 -28.22 -14.60 -18.91
CA MET A 1 -29.46 -15.12 -18.29
C MET A 1 -29.48 -14.98 -16.75
N ALA A 2 -28.42 -15.26 -16.01
CA ALA A 2 -28.40 -15.11 -14.55
C ALA A 2 -28.59 -13.65 -14.06
N TYR A 3 -28.10 -12.65 -14.80
CA TYR A 3 -28.23 -11.24 -14.47
C TYR A 3 -29.65 -10.70 -14.62
N ARG A 4 -30.40 -11.14 -15.63
CA ARG A 4 -31.83 -10.77 -15.83
C ARG A 4 -32.71 -11.18 -14.67
N LYS A 5 -32.47 -12.34 -14.09
CA LYS A 5 -33.24 -12.83 -12.92
C LYS A 5 -32.93 -12.00 -11.66
N LYS A 6 -31.69 -11.55 -11.44
CA LYS A 6 -31.30 -10.80 -10.23
C LYS A 6 -31.72 -9.34 -10.24
N VAL A 7 -31.66 -8.64 -11.36
CA VAL A 7 -32.13 -7.24 -11.48
C VAL A 7 -33.64 -7.14 -11.24
N ARG A 8 -34.42 -8.19 -11.59
CA ARG A 8 -35.86 -8.25 -11.28
C ARG A 8 -36.16 -8.60 -9.82
N THR A 9 -35.33 -9.40 -9.17
CA THR A 9 -35.50 -9.78 -7.75
C THR A 9 -35.09 -8.66 -6.78
N ASP A 10 -34.13 -7.81 -7.13
CA ASP A 10 -33.71 -6.67 -6.30
C ASP A 10 -34.80 -5.59 -6.11
N ARG A 11 -35.88 -5.62 -6.89
CA ARG A 11 -37.06 -4.75 -6.70
C ARG A 11 -38.01 -5.21 -5.59
N THR A 12 -37.83 -6.42 -5.07
CA THR A 12 -38.73 -7.04 -4.10
C THR A 12 -38.06 -7.45 -2.79
N GLU A 13 -36.72 -7.32 -2.68
CA GLU A 13 -36.01 -7.64 -1.45
C GLU A 13 -36.17 -6.50 -0.41
N SER A 14 -36.43 -6.86 0.84
CA SER A 14 -36.45 -5.94 1.96
C SER A 14 -35.10 -5.27 2.18
N ALA A 15 -35.09 -4.04 2.64
CA ALA A 15 -33.88 -3.31 2.99
C ALA A 15 -33.03 -4.12 3.98
N THR A 16 -31.76 -4.30 3.66
CA THR A 16 -30.80 -5.00 4.53
C THR A 16 -30.16 -3.98 5.47
N VAL A 17 -30.19 -4.26 6.77
CA VAL A 17 -29.51 -3.44 7.77
C VAL A 17 -28.04 -3.85 7.81
N GLN A 18 -27.13 -2.91 7.58
CA GLN A 18 -25.69 -3.12 7.70
C GLN A 18 -25.14 -2.33 8.89
N TYR A 19 -24.24 -2.95 9.64
CA TYR A 19 -23.51 -2.25 10.68
C TYR A 19 -22.45 -1.34 10.05
N GLN A 20 -22.40 -0.11 10.52
CA GLN A 20 -21.30 0.83 10.28
C GLN A 20 -20.98 1.57 11.57
N ASN A 21 -19.71 1.84 11.84
CA ASN A 21 -19.34 2.68 12.96
C ASN A 21 -19.85 4.12 12.76
N LYS A 22 -20.01 4.87 13.85
CA LYS A 22 -20.61 6.23 13.83
C LYS A 22 -19.89 7.18 12.88
N PHE A 23 -18.58 7.05 12.72
CA PHE A 23 -17.79 7.93 11.85
C PHE A 23 -17.98 7.60 10.37
N ALA A 24 -18.10 6.32 10.02
CA ALA A 24 -18.49 5.91 8.68
C ALA A 24 -19.90 6.41 8.34
N GLN A 25 -20.86 6.34 9.29
CA GLN A 25 -22.20 6.92 9.13
C GLN A 25 -22.17 8.43 8.89
N VAL A 26 -21.35 9.18 9.64
CA VAL A 26 -21.20 10.63 9.44
C VAL A 26 -20.56 10.93 8.07
N ALA A 27 -19.55 10.17 7.67
CA ALA A 27 -18.93 10.32 6.35
C ALA A 27 -19.94 10.07 5.21
N SER A 28 -20.82 9.07 5.36
CA SER A 28 -21.90 8.77 4.41
C SER A 28 -23.01 9.85 4.42
N LEU A 29 -23.38 10.39 5.58
CA LEU A 29 -24.35 11.47 5.69
C LEU A 29 -23.87 12.78 5.05
N ILE A 30 -22.61 13.11 5.22
CA ILE A 30 -22.00 14.28 4.58
C ILE A 30 -21.78 14.00 3.10
N SER A 31 -21.25 12.83 2.79
CA SER A 31 -20.90 12.37 1.45
C SER A 31 -20.24 13.46 0.59
N PRO A 32 -19.08 13.99 1.03
CA PRO A 32 -18.45 15.18 0.45
C PRO A 32 -17.80 14.87 -0.91
N CYS A 33 -17.49 15.92 -1.67
CA CYS A 33 -16.67 15.81 -2.88
C CYS A 33 -15.26 15.28 -2.55
N GLN A 34 -14.65 15.82 -1.51
CA GLN A 34 -13.31 15.49 -1.04
C GLN A 34 -13.38 14.96 0.38
N LEU A 35 -13.08 13.67 0.52
CA LEU A 35 -13.06 13.00 1.82
C LEU A 35 -11.62 12.72 2.24
N ILE A 36 -11.27 13.09 3.44
CA ILE A 36 -10.00 12.73 4.08
C ILE A 36 -10.31 12.07 5.43
N ALA A 37 -9.87 10.83 5.63
CA ALA A 37 -10.08 10.10 6.86
C ALA A 37 -8.75 9.59 7.44
N VAL A 38 -8.30 10.24 8.52
CA VAL A 38 -7.11 9.85 9.30
C VAL A 38 -7.59 9.05 10.50
N LEU A 39 -7.66 7.73 10.35
CA LEU A 39 -8.30 6.84 11.32
C LEU A 39 -7.34 5.75 11.78
N GLY A 40 -7.41 5.38 13.05
CA GLY A 40 -6.60 4.29 13.58
C GLY A 40 -6.83 2.95 12.88
N ARG A 41 -5.91 2.02 13.04
CA ARG A 41 -6.01 0.65 12.48
C ARG A 41 -7.26 -0.06 12.99
N GLY A 42 -7.86 -0.90 12.15
CA GLY A 42 -9.09 -1.61 12.51
C GLY A 42 -10.36 -0.75 12.51
N SER A 43 -10.30 0.52 12.07
CA SER A 43 -11.45 1.42 11.99
C SER A 43 -12.37 1.20 10.77
N ALA A 44 -12.17 0.13 10.01
CA ALA A 44 -12.91 -0.20 8.78
C ALA A 44 -12.84 0.89 7.68
N LYS A 45 -11.75 1.69 7.63
CA LYS A 45 -11.60 2.78 6.66
C LYS A 45 -11.66 2.31 5.21
N THR A 46 -11.11 1.16 4.89
CA THR A 46 -11.10 0.61 3.52
C THR A 46 -12.38 -0.15 3.20
N THR A 47 -12.80 -1.06 4.09
CA THR A 47 -13.98 -1.92 3.89
C THR A 47 -15.31 -1.17 3.97
N ASP A 48 -15.41 -0.11 4.78
CA ASP A 48 -16.64 0.65 4.95
C ASP A 48 -16.58 1.99 4.21
N ILE A 49 -15.61 2.87 4.56
CA ILE A 49 -15.60 4.24 4.04
C ILE A 49 -15.23 4.28 2.56
N GLN A 50 -14.15 3.59 2.14
CA GLN A 50 -13.74 3.59 0.72
C GLN A 50 -14.72 2.80 -0.14
N ALA A 51 -15.18 1.63 0.31
CA ALA A 51 -16.15 0.85 -0.44
C ALA A 51 -17.49 1.60 -0.60
N GLU A 52 -17.97 2.31 0.43
CA GLU A 52 -19.16 3.18 0.32
C GLU A 52 -18.94 4.26 -0.72
N ARG A 53 -17.76 4.91 -0.69
CA ARG A 53 -17.44 5.95 -1.67
C ARG A 53 -17.39 5.41 -3.11
N VAL A 54 -16.92 4.18 -3.31
CA VAL A 54 -16.99 3.54 -4.63
C VAL A 54 -18.44 3.38 -5.06
N VAL A 55 -19.33 2.90 -4.17
CA VAL A 55 -20.77 2.77 -4.45
C VAL A 55 -21.37 4.11 -4.82
N ASP A 56 -21.13 5.15 -4.03
CA ASP A 56 -21.61 6.51 -4.31
C ASP A 56 -21.21 6.97 -5.72
N VAL A 57 -19.93 6.83 -6.05
CA VAL A 57 -19.35 7.31 -7.31
C VAL A 57 -19.88 6.53 -8.51
N ILE A 58 -20.02 5.21 -8.45
CA ILE A 58 -20.50 4.39 -9.57
C ILE A 58 -21.97 4.62 -9.89
N TYR A 59 -22.79 4.99 -8.88
CA TYR A 59 -24.20 5.32 -9.09
C TYR A 59 -24.43 6.77 -9.52
N ASP A 60 -23.61 7.71 -9.03
CA ASP A 60 -23.77 9.14 -9.35
C ASP A 60 -23.10 9.53 -10.68
N MET A 61 -22.07 8.80 -11.09
CA MET A 61 -21.32 9.05 -12.33
C MET A 61 -21.17 7.77 -13.17
N PRO A 62 -22.27 7.25 -13.78
CA PRO A 62 -22.21 6.07 -14.64
C PRO A 62 -21.28 6.29 -15.83
N GLY A 63 -20.45 5.30 -16.15
CA GLY A 63 -19.48 5.36 -17.25
C GLY A 63 -18.18 6.10 -16.94
N ALA A 64 -18.07 6.75 -15.77
CA ALA A 64 -16.96 7.63 -15.43
C ALA A 64 -15.61 6.90 -15.31
N PRO A 65 -14.53 7.45 -15.87
CA PRO A 65 -13.18 6.97 -15.60
C PRO A 65 -12.66 7.53 -14.27
N CYS A 66 -12.34 6.63 -13.36
CA CYS A 66 -11.75 6.93 -12.04
C CYS A 66 -10.35 6.33 -11.92
N VAL A 67 -9.61 6.77 -10.91
CA VAL A 67 -8.29 6.23 -10.60
C VAL A 67 -8.21 5.86 -9.13
N TRP A 68 -7.57 4.73 -8.82
CA TRP A 68 -7.19 4.33 -7.47
C TRP A 68 -5.68 4.25 -7.37
N VAL A 69 -5.11 4.95 -6.40
CA VAL A 69 -3.67 4.99 -6.20
C VAL A 69 -3.27 4.47 -4.82
N ALA A 70 -2.11 3.85 -4.79
CA ALA A 70 -1.40 3.47 -3.57
C ALA A 70 0.07 3.92 -3.64
N ASP A 71 0.80 3.75 -2.55
CA ASP A 71 2.25 3.96 -2.51
C ASP A 71 2.97 3.04 -3.50
N THR A 72 2.69 1.75 -3.40
CA THR A 72 3.22 0.70 -4.26
C THR A 72 2.09 -0.14 -4.84
N PHE A 73 2.33 -0.72 -6.02
CA PHE A 73 1.34 -1.58 -6.64
C PHE A 73 1.14 -2.89 -5.87
N ASN A 74 2.21 -3.42 -5.28
CA ASN A 74 2.11 -4.62 -4.44
C ASN A 74 1.19 -4.38 -3.23
N ASN A 75 1.30 -3.24 -2.55
CA ASN A 75 0.39 -2.90 -1.45
C ASN A 75 -1.06 -2.78 -1.92
N LEU A 76 -1.26 -2.21 -3.11
CA LEU A 76 -2.59 -2.11 -3.71
C LEU A 76 -3.23 -3.49 -3.91
N THR A 77 -2.49 -4.44 -4.49
CA THR A 77 -3.04 -5.76 -4.85
C THR A 77 -3.14 -6.73 -3.67
N THR A 78 -2.19 -6.67 -2.72
CA THR A 78 -2.16 -7.62 -1.60
C THR A 78 -3.01 -7.21 -0.40
N ASN A 79 -3.16 -5.90 -0.15
CA ASN A 79 -3.81 -5.40 1.04
C ASN A 79 -5.07 -4.57 0.74
N ILE A 80 -4.98 -3.60 -0.17
CA ILE A 80 -6.07 -2.64 -0.37
C ILE A 80 -7.20 -3.25 -1.19
N LEU A 81 -6.90 -3.84 -2.33
CA LEU A 81 -7.91 -4.37 -3.24
C LEU A 81 -8.75 -5.50 -2.61
N PRO A 82 -8.20 -6.48 -1.88
CA PRO A 82 -8.99 -7.47 -1.17
C PRO A 82 -9.96 -6.85 -0.15
N ALA A 83 -9.53 -5.85 0.61
CA ALA A 83 -10.37 -5.17 1.59
C ALA A 83 -11.51 -4.37 0.92
N VAL A 84 -11.24 -3.74 -0.22
CA VAL A 84 -12.27 -3.06 -1.02
C VAL A 84 -13.29 -4.06 -1.57
N ILE A 85 -12.83 -5.19 -2.11
CA ILE A 85 -13.70 -6.26 -2.62
C ILE A 85 -14.61 -6.77 -1.51
N GLU A 86 -14.07 -7.07 -0.32
CA GLU A 86 -14.86 -7.47 0.84
C GLU A 86 -15.93 -6.43 1.18
N GLY A 87 -15.56 -5.14 1.20
CA GLY A 87 -16.49 -4.05 1.46
C GLY A 87 -17.60 -3.94 0.40
N LEU A 88 -17.27 -4.11 -0.87
CA LEU A 88 -18.23 -4.12 -1.98
C LEU A 88 -19.19 -5.31 -1.88
N GLU A 89 -18.69 -6.50 -1.55
CA GLU A 89 -19.52 -7.69 -1.36
C GLU A 89 -20.50 -7.55 -0.20
N ARG A 90 -20.06 -6.98 0.94
CA ARG A 90 -20.95 -6.64 2.06
C ARG A 90 -22.08 -5.69 1.62
N LYS A 91 -21.84 -4.80 0.65
CA LYS A 91 -22.83 -3.89 0.07
C LYS A 91 -23.64 -4.52 -1.08
N GLY A 92 -23.50 -5.83 -1.30
CA GLY A 92 -24.23 -6.59 -2.30
C GLY A 92 -23.66 -6.54 -3.71
N LEU A 93 -22.51 -5.90 -3.92
CA LEU A 93 -21.82 -5.89 -5.22
C LEU A 93 -20.89 -7.11 -5.33
N LYS A 94 -21.15 -7.99 -6.29
CA LYS A 94 -20.45 -9.28 -6.45
C LYS A 94 -19.62 -9.30 -7.71
N ALA A 95 -18.41 -9.87 -7.63
CA ALA A 95 -17.54 -10.11 -8.78
C ALA A 95 -18.24 -10.96 -9.84
N GLY A 96 -18.03 -10.65 -11.12
CA GLY A 96 -18.67 -11.31 -12.26
C GLY A 96 -20.16 -10.98 -12.45
N VAL A 97 -20.81 -10.30 -11.50
CA VAL A 97 -22.23 -9.90 -11.56
C VAL A 97 -22.37 -8.38 -11.63
N HIS A 98 -21.61 -7.66 -10.82
CA HIS A 98 -21.70 -6.20 -10.70
C HIS A 98 -20.41 -5.50 -11.12
N TYR A 99 -19.29 -6.21 -11.11
CA TYR A 99 -18.00 -5.72 -11.60
C TYR A 99 -17.12 -6.85 -12.10
N VAL A 100 -16.18 -6.52 -12.97
CA VAL A 100 -15.09 -7.39 -13.44
C VAL A 100 -13.75 -6.69 -13.23
N ILE A 101 -12.70 -7.48 -12.98
CA ILE A 101 -11.33 -6.98 -12.77
C ILE A 101 -10.45 -7.59 -13.85
N GLU A 102 -9.70 -6.74 -14.57
CA GLU A 102 -8.78 -7.10 -15.66
C GLU A 102 -9.40 -7.93 -16.80
N ASN A 103 -10.71 -8.01 -16.83
CA ASN A 103 -11.46 -8.73 -17.87
C ASN A 103 -12.33 -7.78 -18.66
N GLU A 104 -12.58 -8.15 -19.92
CA GLU A 104 -13.54 -7.45 -20.75
C GLU A 104 -14.94 -7.60 -20.14
N PRO A 105 -15.68 -6.49 -19.97
CA PRO A 105 -17.04 -6.55 -19.47
C PRO A 105 -17.98 -7.25 -20.44
N PRO A 106 -19.06 -7.88 -19.94
CA PRO A 106 -20.05 -8.51 -20.80
C PRO A 106 -20.77 -7.47 -21.68
N THR A 107 -21.09 -7.86 -22.89
CA THR A 107 -21.85 -7.04 -23.86
C THR A 107 -23.31 -7.45 -23.87
N PHE A 108 -24.21 -6.47 -24.08
CA PHE A 108 -25.66 -6.64 -24.12
C PHE A 108 -26.26 -5.93 -25.32
N SER A 109 -27.21 -6.58 -25.97
CA SER A 109 -28.01 -5.98 -27.03
C SER A 109 -28.99 -4.92 -26.49
N GLU A 110 -29.48 -4.02 -27.32
CA GLU A 110 -30.45 -3.01 -26.88
C GLU A 110 -31.77 -3.63 -26.37
N ALA A 111 -32.17 -4.79 -26.91
CA ALA A 111 -33.34 -5.53 -26.41
C ALA A 111 -33.14 -6.03 -24.96
N GLU A 112 -31.92 -6.45 -24.62
CA GLU A 112 -31.59 -6.89 -23.25
C GLU A 112 -31.50 -5.73 -22.24
N LYS A 113 -31.25 -4.52 -22.72
CA LYS A 113 -31.21 -3.30 -21.91
C LYS A 113 -32.58 -2.62 -21.76
N ALA A 114 -33.60 -3.05 -22.51
CA ALA A 114 -34.91 -2.36 -22.55
C ALA A 114 -35.57 -2.22 -21.17
N ASP A 115 -35.38 -3.20 -20.29
CA ASP A 115 -35.95 -3.22 -18.94
C ASP A 115 -35.09 -2.48 -17.88
N LEU A 116 -33.92 -1.92 -18.29
CA LEU A 116 -33.06 -1.18 -17.37
C LEU A 116 -33.58 0.25 -17.14
N PRO A 117 -33.28 0.84 -15.96
CA PRO A 117 -33.53 2.25 -15.72
C PRO A 117 -32.91 3.14 -16.81
N GLU A 118 -33.59 4.21 -17.15
CA GLU A 118 -33.18 5.12 -18.23
C GLU A 118 -31.75 5.67 -18.03
N TRP A 119 -31.42 6.04 -16.81
CA TRP A 119 -30.10 6.56 -16.46
C TRP A 119 -28.95 5.54 -16.62
N LEU A 120 -29.25 4.24 -16.48
CA LEU A 120 -28.25 3.17 -16.55
C LEU A 120 -28.08 2.63 -17.97
N ARG A 121 -29.15 2.66 -18.78
CA ARG A 121 -29.21 2.03 -20.10
C ARG A 121 -28.06 2.38 -21.04
N PRO A 122 -27.64 3.67 -21.18
CA PRO A 122 -26.54 4.04 -22.08
C PRO A 122 -25.17 3.56 -21.57
N HIS A 123 -25.01 3.38 -20.26
CA HIS A 123 -23.75 3.06 -19.61
C HIS A 123 -23.67 1.62 -19.07
N PHE A 124 -24.69 0.81 -19.28
CA PHE A 124 -24.71 -0.55 -18.76
C PHE A 124 -23.54 -1.38 -19.28
N TRP A 125 -22.58 -1.68 -18.40
CA TRP A 125 -21.29 -2.31 -18.68
C TRP A 125 -20.44 -1.57 -19.75
N ARG A 126 -20.76 -0.33 -20.03
CA ARG A 126 -20.12 0.46 -21.08
C ARG A 126 -19.45 1.70 -20.48
N PRO A 127 -18.11 1.73 -20.35
CA PRO A 127 -17.36 2.94 -20.02
C PRO A 127 -17.68 4.06 -21.02
N PHE A 128 -17.66 5.30 -20.54
CA PHE A 128 -17.88 6.49 -21.38
C PHE A 128 -16.92 6.48 -22.59
N ASN A 129 -15.64 6.23 -22.33
CA ASN A 129 -14.66 5.97 -23.39
C ASN A 129 -14.36 4.47 -23.48
N LYS A 130 -14.33 3.95 -24.72
CA LYS A 130 -13.92 2.57 -24.95
C LYS A 130 -12.49 2.37 -24.47
N LEU A 131 -12.28 1.41 -23.58
CA LEU A 131 -10.96 1.03 -23.09
C LEU A 131 -10.24 0.18 -24.15
N VAL A 132 -8.98 0.50 -24.42
CA VAL A 132 -8.12 -0.29 -25.33
C VAL A 132 -7.57 -1.52 -24.62
N SER A 133 -7.39 -1.42 -23.29
CA SER A 133 -6.91 -2.51 -22.45
C SER A 133 -7.61 -2.47 -21.09
N TYR A 134 -7.95 -3.65 -20.59
CA TYR A 134 -8.57 -3.81 -19.28
C TYR A 134 -7.54 -4.15 -18.18
N LYS A 135 -6.26 -4.20 -18.51
CA LYS A 135 -5.19 -4.42 -17.52
C LYS A 135 -5.27 -3.37 -16.42
N ARG A 136 -5.17 -3.82 -15.17
CA ARG A 136 -5.23 -2.98 -13.95
C ARG A 136 -6.47 -2.11 -13.88
N THR A 137 -7.59 -2.63 -14.35
CA THR A 137 -8.84 -1.89 -14.38
C THR A 137 -9.98 -2.75 -13.85
N MET A 138 -10.78 -2.17 -12.95
CA MET A 138 -12.07 -2.70 -12.54
C MET A 138 -13.15 -1.97 -13.29
N VAL A 139 -14.09 -2.70 -13.91
CA VAL A 139 -15.23 -2.14 -14.62
C VAL A 139 -16.51 -2.58 -13.94
N PHE A 140 -17.38 -1.63 -13.61
CA PHE A 140 -18.67 -1.87 -12.97
C PHE A 140 -19.81 -1.97 -13.97
N PHE A 141 -20.91 -2.59 -13.54
CA PHE A 141 -22.14 -2.70 -14.34
C PHE A 141 -22.71 -1.33 -14.75
N THR A 142 -22.41 -0.28 -13.99
CA THR A 142 -22.75 1.12 -14.36
C THR A 142 -21.83 1.68 -15.46
N GLY A 143 -20.87 0.92 -15.95
CA GLY A 143 -19.87 1.38 -16.91
C GLY A 143 -18.73 2.19 -16.28
N THR A 144 -18.88 2.64 -15.04
CA THR A 144 -17.80 3.31 -14.32
C THR A 144 -16.61 2.38 -14.21
N ASN A 145 -15.42 2.91 -14.48
CA ASN A 145 -14.20 2.11 -14.40
C ASN A 145 -13.18 2.77 -13.47
N ILE A 146 -12.46 1.94 -12.74
CA ILE A 146 -11.39 2.37 -11.82
C ILE A 146 -10.08 1.78 -12.30
N ARG A 147 -9.18 2.64 -12.75
CA ARG A 147 -7.82 2.25 -13.11
C ARG A 147 -6.94 2.24 -11.85
N PHE A 148 -6.24 1.14 -11.61
CA PHE A 148 -5.31 0.97 -10.51
C PHE A 148 -3.90 1.41 -10.90
N GLY A 149 -3.22 2.12 -10.01
CA GLY A 149 -1.85 2.55 -10.21
C GLY A 149 -1.11 2.84 -8.91
N SER A 150 0.20 3.03 -9.02
CA SER A 150 1.02 3.45 -7.88
C SER A 150 1.67 4.81 -8.15
N LEU A 151 1.90 5.58 -7.09
CA LEU A 151 2.57 6.87 -7.18
C LEU A 151 4.09 6.76 -7.43
N ASP A 152 4.64 5.57 -7.34
CA ASP A 152 5.99 5.32 -7.83
C ASP A 152 6.10 5.52 -9.35
N ARG A 153 4.94 5.54 -10.05
CA ARG A 153 4.80 5.62 -11.50
C ARG A 153 3.79 6.67 -11.94
N PRO A 154 4.04 7.93 -11.67
CA PRO A 154 3.10 9.00 -12.00
C PRO A 154 2.88 9.14 -13.50
N SER A 155 3.83 8.73 -14.36
CA SER A 155 3.74 8.89 -15.82
C SER A 155 2.62 8.05 -16.43
N THR A 156 2.38 6.83 -15.94
CA THR A 156 1.31 5.94 -16.44
C THR A 156 -0.10 6.45 -16.12
N LEU A 157 -0.22 7.29 -15.10
CA LEU A 157 -1.49 7.86 -14.65
C LEU A 157 -1.72 9.29 -15.16
N ALA A 158 -0.65 10.07 -15.33
CA ALA A 158 -0.73 11.49 -15.67
C ALA A 158 -1.20 11.78 -17.10
N GLY A 159 -1.07 10.83 -18.02
CA GLY A 159 -1.50 10.95 -19.42
C GLY A 159 -3.01 10.79 -19.65
N ALA A 160 -3.75 10.27 -18.67
CA ALA A 160 -5.20 10.09 -18.76
C ALA A 160 -5.96 11.22 -18.08
N SER A 161 -7.26 11.33 -18.34
CA SER A 161 -8.17 12.22 -17.64
C SER A 161 -9.14 11.40 -16.80
N TYR A 162 -9.25 11.75 -15.53
CA TYR A 162 -10.12 11.09 -14.56
C TYR A 162 -11.17 12.05 -14.01
N VAL A 163 -12.23 11.49 -13.44
CA VAL A 163 -13.31 12.25 -12.79
C VAL A 163 -13.15 12.24 -11.28
N TYR A 164 -12.67 11.12 -10.71
CA TYR A 164 -12.52 10.90 -9.28
C TYR A 164 -11.23 10.12 -8.96
N CYS A 165 -10.64 10.40 -7.78
CA CYS A 165 -9.43 9.74 -7.32
C CYS A 165 -9.65 9.07 -5.95
N PHE A 166 -9.33 7.78 -5.86
CA PHE A 166 -9.26 7.04 -4.61
C PHE A 166 -7.81 6.87 -4.18
N GLY A 167 -7.56 6.88 -2.87
CA GLY A 167 -6.24 6.61 -2.31
C GLY A 167 -6.36 6.06 -0.90
N ASP A 168 -5.59 5.01 -0.62
CA ASP A 168 -5.47 4.46 0.72
C ASP A 168 -4.00 4.47 1.16
N GLU A 169 -3.76 4.54 2.48
CA GLU A 169 -2.44 4.72 3.09
C GLU A 169 -1.70 5.97 2.54
N VAL A 170 -2.46 7.10 2.43
CA VAL A 170 -1.94 8.32 1.79
C VAL A 170 -0.82 9.01 2.57
N LYS A 171 -0.53 8.62 3.80
CA LYS A 171 0.65 9.07 4.54
C LYS A 171 1.98 8.76 3.82
N TYR A 172 2.00 7.73 2.96
CA TYR A 172 3.16 7.38 2.14
C TYR A 172 3.23 8.15 0.80
N PHE A 173 2.25 9.00 0.52
CA PHE A 173 2.19 9.73 -0.75
C PHE A 173 3.02 11.02 -0.66
N ARG A 174 3.97 11.17 -1.56
CA ARG A 174 4.68 12.44 -1.72
C ARG A 174 3.71 13.50 -2.26
N GLN A 175 3.73 14.69 -1.64
CA GLN A 175 2.81 15.77 -1.97
C GLN A 175 2.92 16.24 -3.44
N ASP A 176 4.13 16.28 -4.00
CA ASP A 176 4.36 16.66 -5.39
C ASP A 176 3.75 15.65 -6.39
N LYS A 177 3.90 14.36 -6.12
CA LYS A 177 3.35 13.29 -6.97
C LYS A 177 1.82 13.28 -6.95
N ILE A 178 1.20 13.32 -5.77
CA ILE A 178 -0.27 13.33 -5.68
C ILE A 178 -0.86 14.62 -6.24
N ALA A 179 -0.22 15.77 -6.04
CA ALA A 179 -0.66 17.03 -6.62
C ALA A 179 -0.63 17.00 -8.16
N ASN A 180 0.37 16.34 -8.77
CA ASN A 180 0.43 16.14 -10.21
C ASN A 180 -0.68 15.20 -10.71
N LEU A 181 -0.97 14.12 -9.99
CA LEU A 181 -2.08 13.22 -10.35
C LEU A 181 -3.43 13.94 -10.25
N LEU A 182 -3.67 14.73 -9.20
CA LEU A 182 -4.91 15.47 -9.03
C LEU A 182 -5.16 16.49 -10.15
N LYS A 183 -4.10 16.97 -10.85
CA LYS A 183 -4.27 17.76 -12.08
C LYS A 183 -4.88 16.94 -13.22
N ALA A 184 -4.73 15.63 -13.24
CA ALA A 184 -5.38 14.74 -14.21
C ALA A 184 -6.86 14.45 -13.87
N VAL A 185 -7.31 14.75 -12.65
CA VAL A 185 -8.73 14.66 -12.22
C VAL A 185 -9.45 15.93 -12.68
N ARG A 186 -9.72 16.06 -13.97
CA ARG A 186 -10.25 17.29 -14.61
C ARG A 186 -11.17 17.06 -15.82
N GLY A 187 -11.25 15.83 -16.32
CA GLY A 187 -11.99 15.51 -17.55
C GLY A 187 -13.51 15.51 -17.38
N TYR A 188 -14.21 15.46 -18.50
CA TYR A 188 -15.64 15.11 -18.59
C TYR A 188 -16.57 16.07 -17.84
N ARG A 189 -16.29 17.37 -17.92
CA ARG A 189 -17.11 18.40 -17.22
C ARG A 189 -18.53 18.48 -17.78
N VAL A 190 -18.73 18.23 -19.06
CA VAL A 190 -20.06 18.29 -19.68
C VAL A 190 -20.93 17.18 -19.14
N GLU A 191 -20.37 15.99 -18.99
CA GLU A 191 -21.06 14.77 -18.57
C GLU A 191 -21.29 14.72 -17.05
N TYR A 192 -20.25 15.08 -16.27
CA TYR A 192 -20.27 14.87 -14.81
C TYR A 192 -20.15 16.14 -13.98
N GLY A 193 -20.10 17.34 -14.60
CA GLY A 193 -19.91 18.61 -13.88
C GLY A 193 -20.98 18.95 -12.84
N ASN A 194 -22.16 18.34 -12.95
CA ASN A 194 -23.27 18.48 -11.99
C ASN A 194 -23.23 17.47 -10.84
N SER A 195 -22.31 16.50 -10.89
CA SER A 195 -22.11 15.54 -9.80
C SER A 195 -21.41 16.20 -8.63
N VAL A 196 -21.84 15.89 -7.42
CA VAL A 196 -21.16 16.31 -6.16
C VAL A 196 -19.73 15.79 -6.14
N TYR A 197 -19.47 14.62 -6.72
CA TYR A 197 -18.17 13.95 -6.69
C TYR A 197 -17.22 14.42 -7.81
N TYR A 198 -17.70 15.24 -8.74
CA TYR A 198 -16.88 15.72 -9.85
C TYR A 198 -15.61 16.45 -9.37
N ARG A 199 -14.45 16.00 -9.87
CA ARG A 199 -13.12 16.47 -9.46
C ARG A 199 -12.85 16.27 -7.96
N GLY A 200 -13.40 15.20 -7.41
CA GLY A 200 -13.22 14.83 -6.02
C GLY A 200 -12.17 13.76 -5.81
N PHE A 201 -11.95 13.46 -4.54
CA PHE A 201 -11.11 12.36 -4.10
C PHE A 201 -11.55 11.83 -2.74
N SER A 202 -11.15 10.58 -2.46
CA SER A 202 -11.32 9.95 -1.15
C SER A 202 -9.96 9.40 -0.70
N PHE A 203 -9.43 9.94 0.39
CA PHE A 203 -8.13 9.60 0.94
C PHE A 203 -8.27 9.07 2.37
N THR A 204 -7.74 7.87 2.59
CA THR A 204 -7.74 7.22 3.90
C THR A 204 -6.32 6.89 4.32
N THR A 205 -6.04 6.96 5.63
CA THR A 205 -4.75 6.60 6.22
C THR A 205 -4.88 6.49 7.74
N ASP A 206 -3.89 5.94 8.42
CA ASP A 206 -3.64 6.20 9.83
C ASP A 206 -2.79 7.47 10.02
N MET A 207 -2.54 7.88 11.27
CA MET A 207 -1.80 9.10 11.56
C MET A 207 -0.37 9.00 11.03
N PRO A 208 0.09 9.95 10.19
CA PRO A 208 1.47 10.00 9.74
C PRO A 208 2.45 10.16 10.89
N ASP A 209 3.49 9.34 10.90
CA ASP A 209 4.64 9.52 11.78
C ASP A 209 5.78 10.20 11.01
N THR A 210 5.86 11.51 11.12
CA THR A 210 6.91 12.31 10.46
C THR A 210 8.32 12.05 11.01
N THR A 211 8.44 11.24 12.04
CA THR A 211 9.75 10.75 12.49
C THR A 211 10.27 9.63 11.58
N HIS A 212 9.41 9.03 10.75
CA HIS A 212 9.77 8.06 9.74
C HIS A 212 10.02 8.74 8.39
N VAL A 213 11.12 8.37 7.74
CA VAL A 213 11.40 8.85 6.38
C VAL A 213 10.41 8.21 5.40
N GLY A 214 9.68 9.06 4.66
CA GLY A 214 8.67 8.60 3.68
C GLY A 214 7.25 8.53 4.21
N GLU A 215 7.00 8.97 5.44
CA GLU A 215 5.67 9.35 5.89
C GLU A 215 5.55 10.88 5.84
N TYR A 216 4.43 11.37 5.32
CA TYR A 216 4.21 12.79 5.02
C TYR A 216 2.94 13.30 5.68
N ASP A 217 3.03 14.48 6.32
CA ASP A 217 1.92 15.09 7.07
C ASP A 217 1.04 16.04 6.26
N TRP A 218 1.28 16.18 4.93
CA TRP A 218 0.51 17.10 4.08
C TRP A 218 -0.99 16.90 4.16
N VAL A 219 -1.41 15.63 4.34
CA VAL A 219 -2.82 15.25 4.47
C VAL A 219 -3.50 15.93 5.66
N LEU A 220 -2.76 16.16 6.77
CA LEU A 220 -3.29 16.81 7.96
C LEU A 220 -3.57 18.31 7.73
N LYS A 221 -2.85 18.95 6.81
CA LYS A 221 -3.06 20.37 6.46
C LYS A 221 -4.38 20.58 5.73
N MET A 222 -4.94 19.54 5.14
CA MET A 222 -6.23 19.59 4.44
C MET A 222 -7.43 19.82 5.40
N ALA A 223 -7.25 19.58 6.70
CA ALA A 223 -8.24 19.94 7.71
C ALA A 223 -8.62 21.45 7.67
N GLY A 224 -7.68 22.30 7.28
CA GLY A 224 -7.92 23.75 7.11
C GLY A 224 -8.86 24.12 5.95
N ASN A 225 -9.16 23.19 5.05
CA ASN A 225 -10.09 23.41 3.94
C ASN A 225 -11.55 23.11 4.33
N MET A 226 -11.79 22.62 5.54
CA MET A 226 -13.11 22.25 6.04
C MET A 226 -13.82 23.47 6.65
N ASP A 227 -15.08 23.72 6.27
CA ASP A 227 -15.96 24.67 6.93
C ASP A 227 -16.99 23.92 7.80
N PRO A 228 -16.81 23.90 9.13
CA PRO A 228 -17.72 23.19 10.04
C PRO A 228 -19.18 23.70 9.98
N LYS A 229 -19.41 24.98 9.68
CA LYS A 229 -20.76 25.53 9.60
C LYS A 229 -21.49 25.03 8.36
N ALA A 230 -20.82 25.05 7.20
CA ALA A 230 -21.37 24.50 5.96
C ALA A 230 -21.64 23.00 6.10
N LEU A 231 -20.72 22.23 6.66
CA LEU A 231 -20.90 20.81 6.90
C LEU A 231 -22.04 20.49 7.87
N MET A 232 -22.23 21.31 8.92
CA MET A 232 -23.35 21.11 9.83
C MET A 232 -24.72 21.29 9.12
N MET A 233 -24.82 22.19 8.14
CA MET A 233 -26.04 22.31 7.32
C MET A 233 -26.25 21.06 6.46
N VAL A 234 -25.19 20.52 5.88
CA VAL A 234 -25.24 19.26 5.11
C VAL A 234 -25.71 18.11 6.00
N VAL A 235 -25.13 17.95 7.20
CA VAL A 235 -25.54 16.90 8.16
C VAL A 235 -27.01 17.01 8.52
N LYS A 236 -27.50 18.21 8.85
CA LYS A 236 -28.92 18.42 9.19
C LYS A 236 -29.84 18.04 8.03
N ALA A 237 -29.54 18.47 6.80
CA ALA A 237 -30.32 18.10 5.62
C ALA A 237 -30.24 16.59 5.33
N GLY A 238 -29.06 16.00 5.48
CA GLY A 238 -28.83 14.56 5.30
C GLY A 238 -29.61 13.71 6.30
N LEU A 239 -29.71 14.14 7.57
CA LEU A 239 -30.52 13.45 8.59
C LEU A 239 -31.99 13.47 8.21
N VAL A 240 -32.53 14.62 7.79
CA VAL A 240 -33.94 14.72 7.37
C VAL A 240 -34.21 13.90 6.11
N TYR A 241 -33.28 13.93 5.13
CA TYR A 241 -33.38 13.09 3.94
C TYR A 241 -33.39 11.60 4.31
N ASN A 242 -32.45 11.16 5.16
CA ASN A 242 -32.36 9.77 5.58
C ASN A 242 -33.61 9.31 6.33
N GLN A 243 -34.15 10.15 7.21
CA GLN A 243 -35.41 9.87 7.89
C GLN A 243 -36.59 9.71 6.91
N ALA A 244 -36.72 10.64 5.97
CA ALA A 244 -37.80 10.58 4.97
C ALA A 244 -37.66 9.35 4.05
N LEU A 245 -36.43 9.00 3.70
CA LEU A 245 -36.14 7.79 2.91
C LEU A 245 -36.51 6.51 3.69
N ALA A 246 -36.13 6.42 4.96
CA ALA A 246 -36.47 5.28 5.82
C ALA A 246 -37.98 5.10 5.95
N GLU A 247 -38.73 6.20 6.13
CA GLU A 247 -40.18 6.19 6.17
C GLU A 247 -40.81 5.74 4.85
N ALA A 248 -40.26 6.20 3.71
CA ALA A 248 -40.70 5.76 2.37
C ALA A 248 -40.46 4.27 2.15
N VAL A 249 -39.29 3.76 2.53
CA VAL A 249 -38.94 2.33 2.43
C VAL A 249 -39.90 1.50 3.31
N ALA A 250 -40.16 1.93 4.55
CA ALA A 250 -41.06 1.24 5.44
C ALA A 250 -42.52 1.18 4.90
N ALA A 251 -42.98 2.26 4.30
CA ALA A 251 -44.32 2.29 3.66
C ALA A 251 -44.38 1.36 2.43
N ARG A 252 -43.33 1.37 1.60
CA ARG A 252 -43.19 0.44 0.47
C ARG A 252 -43.19 -1.02 0.91
N ASP A 253 -42.45 -1.36 1.95
CA ASP A 253 -42.40 -2.74 2.46
C ASP A 253 -43.75 -3.20 3.01
N LYS A 254 -44.52 -2.30 3.65
CA LYS A 254 -45.88 -2.59 4.07
C LYS A 254 -46.80 -2.84 2.87
N TRP A 255 -46.73 -1.95 1.85
CA TRP A 255 -47.52 -2.14 0.64
C TRP A 255 -47.20 -3.46 -0.07
N VAL A 256 -45.90 -3.81 -0.25
CA VAL A 256 -45.49 -5.08 -0.86
C VAL A 256 -46.03 -6.29 -0.07
N LYS A 257 -46.03 -6.22 1.26
CA LYS A 257 -46.50 -7.31 2.13
C LYS A 257 -48.02 -7.47 2.17
N THR A 258 -48.76 -6.35 2.15
CA THR A 258 -50.21 -6.36 2.39
C THR A 258 -51.02 -6.22 1.12
N GLY A 259 -50.47 -5.62 0.05
CA GLY A 259 -51.22 -5.23 -1.14
C GLY A 259 -52.21 -4.06 -0.94
N ASP A 260 -52.18 -3.39 0.21
CA ASP A 260 -53.10 -2.32 0.56
C ASP A 260 -52.66 -1.00 -0.10
N GLU A 261 -53.52 -0.45 -0.95
CA GLU A 261 -53.28 0.78 -1.74
C GLU A 261 -53.06 2.03 -0.84
N SER A 262 -53.53 2.03 0.39
CA SER A 262 -53.24 3.13 1.32
C SER A 262 -51.76 3.28 1.62
N TYR A 263 -51.00 2.16 1.73
CA TYR A 263 -49.57 2.18 1.88
C TYR A 263 -48.82 2.57 0.62
N LEU A 264 -49.40 2.34 -0.57
CA LEU A 264 -48.84 2.84 -1.83
C LEU A 264 -48.93 4.38 -1.88
N GLU A 265 -50.05 4.95 -1.45
CA GLU A 265 -50.20 6.39 -1.38
C GLU A 265 -49.24 7.01 -0.35
N GLU A 266 -49.14 6.39 0.84
CA GLU A 266 -48.16 6.78 1.87
C GLU A 266 -46.72 6.74 1.29
N TYR A 267 -46.34 5.66 0.62
CA TYR A 267 -45.04 5.52 -0.03
C TYR A 267 -44.78 6.65 -1.04
N ARG A 268 -45.73 6.95 -1.93
CA ARG A 268 -45.61 8.05 -2.91
C ARG A 268 -45.40 9.40 -2.23
N ASN A 269 -46.10 9.69 -1.17
CA ASN A 269 -46.01 10.95 -0.42
C ASN A 269 -44.65 11.06 0.30
N LYS A 270 -44.21 9.99 0.98
CA LYS A 270 -42.90 9.94 1.66
C LYS A 270 -41.75 10.00 0.67
N SER A 271 -41.86 9.34 -0.51
CA SER A 271 -40.85 9.42 -1.57
C SER A 271 -40.68 10.85 -2.10
N ARG A 272 -41.79 11.58 -2.34
CA ARG A 272 -41.70 13.00 -2.75
C ARG A 272 -40.97 13.84 -1.71
N THR A 273 -41.23 13.61 -0.43
CA THR A 273 -40.55 14.29 0.67
C THR A 273 -39.05 13.95 0.67
N ALA A 274 -38.70 12.67 0.51
CA ALA A 274 -37.32 12.23 0.40
C ALA A 274 -36.60 12.86 -0.80
N ASP A 275 -37.25 12.94 -1.96
CA ASP A 275 -36.68 13.56 -3.17
C ASP A 275 -36.41 15.05 -2.99
N LEU A 276 -37.32 15.79 -2.34
CA LEU A 276 -37.14 17.21 -2.02
C LEU A 276 -35.94 17.43 -1.11
N TRP A 277 -35.78 16.61 -0.07
CA TRP A 277 -34.66 16.72 0.85
C TRP A 277 -33.36 16.22 0.24
N ARG A 278 -33.41 15.22 -0.64
CA ARG A 278 -32.26 14.80 -1.46
C ARG A 278 -31.73 15.95 -2.30
N ALA A 279 -32.62 16.68 -3.00
CA ALA A 279 -32.22 17.83 -3.79
C ALA A 279 -31.53 18.91 -2.93
N ARG A 280 -32.12 19.30 -1.80
CA ARG A 280 -31.55 20.26 -0.86
C ARG A 280 -30.20 19.79 -0.30
N TRP A 281 -30.11 18.55 0.11
CA TRP A 281 -28.88 17.94 0.59
C TRP A 281 -27.77 17.98 -0.48
N THR A 282 -28.13 17.67 -1.75
CA THR A 282 -27.21 17.74 -2.88
C THR A 282 -26.73 19.17 -3.13
N GLU A 283 -27.62 20.15 -3.15
CA GLU A 283 -27.28 21.57 -3.32
C GLU A 283 -26.31 22.07 -2.21
N LEU A 284 -26.57 21.73 -0.96
CA LEU A 284 -25.71 22.10 0.16
C LEU A 284 -24.32 21.49 0.05
N ARG A 285 -24.19 20.26 -0.44
CA ARG A 285 -22.90 19.58 -0.68
C ARG A 285 -22.09 20.22 -1.81
N MET A 286 -22.74 20.91 -2.75
CA MET A 286 -22.08 21.66 -3.83
C MET A 286 -21.49 23.00 -3.38
N LEU A 287 -21.83 23.50 -2.20
CA LEU A 287 -21.28 24.75 -1.67
C LEU A 287 -19.75 24.62 -1.46
N PRO A 288 -18.96 25.66 -1.78
CA PRO A 288 -17.50 25.61 -1.66
C PRO A 288 -17.00 25.15 -0.29
N GLY A 289 -17.60 25.63 0.80
CA GLY A 289 -17.24 25.26 2.17
C GLY A 289 -17.62 23.82 2.58
N ALA A 290 -18.55 23.18 1.86
CA ALA A 290 -19.00 21.82 2.15
C ALA A 290 -18.26 20.75 1.30
N ARG A 291 -17.39 21.16 0.39
CA ARG A 291 -16.73 20.21 -0.54
C ARG A 291 -15.74 19.28 0.17
N THR A 292 -15.07 19.76 1.22
CA THR A 292 -14.04 19.00 1.93
C THR A 292 -14.53 18.59 3.29
N PHE A 293 -14.41 17.30 3.60
CA PHE A 293 -14.62 16.75 4.93
C PHE A 293 -13.36 16.04 5.40
N PHE A 294 -12.80 16.52 6.50
CA PHE A 294 -11.65 15.94 7.17
C PHE A 294 -12.10 15.27 8.47
N LEU A 295 -11.73 14.01 8.64
CA LEU A 295 -12.08 13.20 9.79
C LEU A 295 -10.82 12.64 10.42
N GLN A 296 -10.66 12.79 11.73
CA GLN A 296 -9.59 12.17 12.51
C GLN A 296 -10.19 11.49 13.73
N ALA A 297 -9.87 10.20 13.92
CA ALA A 297 -10.31 9.45 15.08
C ALA A 297 -9.40 8.24 15.36
N SER A 298 -9.40 7.81 16.63
CA SER A 298 -8.71 6.60 17.07
C SER A 298 -9.48 5.34 16.66
N SER A 299 -8.84 4.16 16.83
CA SER A 299 -9.47 2.85 16.63
C SER A 299 -10.65 2.59 17.55
N TYR A 300 -10.78 3.34 18.66
CA TYR A 300 -11.92 3.22 19.59
C TYR A 300 -13.28 3.48 18.96
N ILE A 301 -13.33 4.14 17.79
CA ILE A 301 -14.59 4.30 17.04
C ILE A 301 -15.21 2.98 16.60
N ASN A 302 -14.45 1.90 16.62
CA ASN A 302 -14.85 0.56 16.19
C ASN A 302 -14.71 -0.46 17.33
N VAL A 303 -14.76 -0.02 18.58
CA VAL A 303 -14.58 -0.87 19.78
C VAL A 303 -15.59 -2.00 19.85
N ASP A 304 -16.82 -1.79 19.36
CA ASP A 304 -17.88 -2.81 19.34
C ASP A 304 -17.50 -4.05 18.50
N ILE A 305 -16.61 -3.90 17.54
CA ILE A 305 -16.10 -4.99 16.70
C ILE A 305 -14.73 -5.46 17.16
N LEU A 306 -13.83 -4.52 17.48
CA LEU A 306 -12.44 -4.85 17.85
C LEU A 306 -12.34 -5.48 19.24
N THR A 307 -13.29 -5.21 20.15
CA THR A 307 -13.33 -5.65 21.56
C THR A 307 -12.23 -5.07 22.43
N GLU A 308 -12.42 -5.12 23.75
CA GLU A 308 -11.42 -4.63 24.72
C GLU A 308 -10.13 -5.44 24.66
N ASP A 309 -10.21 -6.76 24.43
CA ASP A 309 -9.05 -7.65 24.38
C ASP A 309 -8.08 -7.22 23.29
N TRP A 310 -8.58 -6.83 22.11
CA TRP A 310 -7.73 -6.34 21.02
C TRP A 310 -6.93 -5.10 21.43
N PHE A 311 -7.54 -4.17 22.18
CA PHE A 311 -6.84 -2.98 22.68
C PHE A 311 -5.84 -3.32 23.78
N GLN A 312 -6.18 -4.25 24.67
CA GLN A 312 -5.26 -4.73 25.70
C GLN A 312 -4.04 -5.41 25.09
N ASP A 313 -4.24 -6.25 24.07
CA ASP A 313 -3.16 -6.90 23.33
C ASP A 313 -2.26 -5.87 22.65
N ALA A 314 -2.83 -4.84 22.03
CA ALA A 314 -2.10 -3.76 21.40
C ALA A 314 -1.25 -2.97 22.41
N ILE A 315 -1.77 -2.71 23.60
CA ILE A 315 -1.05 -2.04 24.70
C ILE A 315 0.05 -2.95 25.25
N ASN A 316 -0.28 -4.22 25.51
CA ASN A 316 0.65 -5.19 26.10
C ASN A 316 1.81 -5.52 25.16
N SER A 317 1.58 -5.51 23.86
CA SER A 317 2.61 -5.75 22.84
C SER A 317 3.62 -4.59 22.72
N LYS A 318 3.41 -3.47 23.45
CA LYS A 318 4.27 -2.28 23.44
C LYS A 318 4.58 -1.82 22.00
N LEU A 319 3.55 -1.79 21.16
CA LEU A 319 3.70 -1.36 19.76
C LEU A 319 4.35 0.02 19.72
N PRO A 320 5.46 0.19 18.98
CA PRO A 320 6.15 1.50 18.89
C PRO A 320 5.27 2.59 18.31
N ASP A 321 4.29 2.21 17.47
CA ASP A 321 3.36 3.07 16.74
C ASP A 321 1.95 3.13 17.35
N LEU A 322 1.78 2.70 18.62
CA LEU A 322 0.48 2.72 19.32
C LEU A 322 -0.21 4.10 19.22
N ASN A 323 0.53 5.16 19.49
CA ASN A 323 0.00 6.52 19.49
C ASN A 323 -0.44 6.97 18.09
N THR A 324 0.31 6.64 17.06
CA THR A 324 0.00 7.05 15.68
C THR A 324 -1.00 6.10 15.03
N ALA A 325 -0.74 4.80 15.09
CA ALA A 325 -1.51 3.82 14.34
C ALA A 325 -2.85 3.46 14.98
N ILE A 326 -2.98 3.52 16.32
CA ILE A 326 -4.22 3.17 17.04
C ILE A 326 -4.92 4.41 17.57
N LEU A 327 -4.19 5.28 18.29
CA LEU A 327 -4.81 6.45 18.92
C LEU A 327 -4.96 7.64 17.96
N SER A 328 -4.39 7.58 16.75
CA SER A 328 -4.37 8.69 15.78
C SER A 328 -3.84 10.01 16.38
N MET A 329 -2.86 9.91 17.27
CA MET A 329 -2.19 11.05 17.89
C MET A 329 -0.94 11.40 17.08
N ARG A 330 -0.63 12.69 16.99
CA ARG A 330 0.64 13.12 16.37
C ARG A 330 1.82 12.59 17.18
N PRO A 331 2.89 12.12 16.53
CA PRO A 331 4.06 11.66 17.25
C PRO A 331 4.69 12.83 18.02
N THR A 332 5.05 12.57 19.26
CA THR A 332 5.89 13.49 20.04
C THR A 332 7.33 13.25 19.60
N LEU A 333 8.03 14.29 19.18
CA LEU A 333 9.42 14.21 18.74
C LEU A 333 10.34 13.86 19.92
N GLU A 334 10.50 12.58 20.23
CA GLU A 334 11.65 12.08 20.96
C GLU A 334 12.78 11.81 19.96
N SER A 335 13.51 12.85 19.63
CA SER A 335 14.71 12.79 18.78
C SER A 335 15.91 12.26 19.59
N GLY A 336 16.02 10.96 19.78
CA GLY A 336 17.18 10.46 20.52
C GLY A 336 17.47 8.97 20.42
N ASN A 337 16.52 8.15 19.99
CA ASN A 337 16.62 6.71 20.16
C ASN A 337 16.70 5.91 18.84
N ARG A 338 17.09 6.52 17.72
CA ARG A 338 17.26 5.79 16.46
C ARG A 338 18.65 5.17 16.36
N PHE A 339 18.70 3.88 16.03
CA PHE A 339 19.98 3.21 15.80
C PHE A 339 20.67 3.73 14.52
N TYR A 340 19.91 4.02 13.46
CA TYR A 340 20.41 4.61 12.22
C TYR A 340 20.10 6.13 12.19
N ALA A 341 20.68 6.89 13.13
CA ALA A 341 20.35 8.31 13.31
C ALA A 341 20.73 9.19 12.09
N ALA A 342 21.74 8.79 11.30
CA ALA A 342 22.13 9.48 10.07
C ALA A 342 21.32 9.10 8.83
N LEU A 343 20.33 8.20 8.95
CA LEU A 343 19.43 7.83 7.87
C LEU A 343 18.58 9.04 7.46
N ALA A 344 18.53 9.32 6.15
CA ALA A 344 17.84 10.49 5.60
C ALA A 344 17.24 10.17 4.22
N GLU A 345 16.39 11.05 3.71
CA GLU A 345 15.71 10.92 2.39
C GLU A 345 16.69 10.67 1.24
N ARG A 346 17.89 11.26 1.27
CA ARG A 346 18.93 11.07 0.23
C ARG A 346 19.36 9.62 0.03
N HIS A 347 19.16 8.75 1.02
CA HIS A 347 19.48 7.33 0.92
C HIS A 347 18.44 6.53 0.13
N PHE A 348 17.29 7.12 -0.17
CA PHE A 348 16.20 6.45 -0.86
C PHE A 348 15.97 7.00 -2.25
N TYR A 349 15.74 6.11 -3.21
CA TYR A 349 15.28 6.50 -4.54
C TYR A 349 13.92 5.84 -4.84
N TYR A 350 13.09 6.54 -5.62
CA TYR A 350 11.69 6.20 -5.88
C TYR A 350 11.42 5.98 -7.38
N ASN A 351 12.44 6.10 -8.21
CA ASN A 351 12.35 5.91 -9.66
C ASN A 351 12.97 4.59 -10.11
N GLY A 352 12.96 3.58 -9.22
CA GLY A 352 13.62 2.28 -9.42
C GLY A 352 12.88 1.33 -10.36
N ILE A 353 11.72 1.72 -10.90
CA ILE A 353 10.86 0.84 -11.69
C ILE A 353 11.03 1.10 -13.19
N ASN A 354 11.23 0.03 -13.97
CA ASN A 354 11.11 0.01 -15.42
C ASN A 354 9.63 -0.18 -15.80
N GLU A 355 8.98 0.89 -16.23
CA GLU A 355 7.55 0.92 -16.51
C GLU A 355 7.15 -0.02 -17.65
N GLU A 356 7.93 -0.11 -18.73
CA GLU A 356 7.65 -0.99 -19.86
C GLU A 356 7.68 -2.47 -19.45
N ALA A 357 8.74 -2.87 -18.73
CA ALA A 357 8.87 -4.23 -18.25
C ALA A 357 7.74 -4.60 -17.29
N TYR A 358 7.41 -3.69 -16.41
CA TYR A 358 6.33 -3.91 -15.45
C TYR A 358 4.96 -3.98 -16.14
N ASP A 359 4.69 -3.15 -17.12
CA ASP A 359 3.43 -3.19 -17.87
C ASP A 359 3.26 -4.48 -18.68
N SER A 360 4.35 -5.22 -18.89
CA SER A 360 4.29 -6.55 -19.49
C SER A 360 3.71 -7.63 -18.57
N PHE A 361 3.74 -7.42 -17.23
CA PHE A 361 3.16 -8.35 -16.26
C PHE A 361 1.68 -8.02 -15.97
N GLY A 362 0.83 -9.04 -15.89
CA GLY A 362 -0.54 -8.92 -15.37
C GLY A 362 -0.56 -8.80 -13.84
N MET A 363 -1.72 -8.45 -13.26
CA MET A 363 -1.85 -8.29 -11.80
C MET A 363 -1.61 -9.59 -11.02
N LEU A 364 -1.86 -10.73 -11.65
CA LEU A 364 -1.70 -12.07 -11.04
C LEU A 364 -0.38 -12.74 -11.41
N GLU A 365 0.44 -12.13 -12.29
CA GLU A 365 1.73 -12.66 -12.69
C GLU A 365 2.82 -12.25 -11.71
N GLN A 366 3.74 -13.18 -11.43
CA GLN A 366 4.87 -12.89 -10.56
C GLN A 366 5.90 -12.05 -11.33
N GLU A 367 6.18 -10.84 -10.83
CA GLU A 367 7.22 -9.95 -11.36
C GLU A 367 8.62 -10.55 -11.20
N ASP A 368 9.52 -10.21 -12.11
CA ASP A 368 10.93 -10.54 -12.03
C ASP A 368 11.84 -9.30 -12.09
N CYS A 369 13.16 -9.51 -12.10
CA CYS A 369 14.13 -8.41 -12.00
C CYS A 369 14.13 -7.42 -13.16
N ARG A 370 13.45 -7.71 -14.29
CA ARG A 370 13.31 -6.78 -15.43
C ARG A 370 12.56 -5.51 -15.04
N VAL A 371 11.72 -5.58 -13.99
CA VAL A 371 11.04 -4.39 -13.43
C VAL A 371 11.99 -3.42 -12.72
N LEU A 372 13.21 -3.81 -12.42
CA LEU A 372 14.21 -2.96 -11.75
C LEU A 372 14.95 -2.09 -12.78
N ARG A 373 14.57 -0.81 -12.88
CA ARG A 373 15.13 0.14 -13.86
C ARG A 373 16.64 0.33 -13.74
N LEU A 374 17.16 0.34 -12.52
CA LEU A 374 18.57 0.65 -12.24
C LEU A 374 19.42 -0.61 -12.07
N LEU A 375 18.88 -1.77 -12.43
CA LEU A 375 19.60 -3.04 -12.46
C LEU A 375 20.44 -3.14 -13.74
N ASP A 376 21.74 -3.40 -13.59
CA ASP A 376 22.62 -3.80 -14.68
C ASP A 376 22.62 -5.33 -14.80
N MET A 377 22.08 -5.84 -15.92
CA MET A 377 21.95 -7.28 -16.16
C MET A 377 23.30 -7.99 -16.38
N ASP A 378 24.35 -7.23 -16.67
CA ASP A 378 25.69 -7.75 -16.99
C ASP A 378 26.65 -7.68 -15.80
N SER A 379 26.28 -6.98 -14.74
CA SER A 379 27.08 -6.86 -13.52
C SER A 379 26.69 -7.89 -12.45
N PRO A 380 27.65 -8.37 -11.64
CA PRO A 380 27.37 -9.33 -10.56
C PRO A 380 26.49 -8.70 -9.48
N LEU A 381 25.70 -9.54 -8.79
CA LEU A 381 24.96 -9.16 -7.62
C LEU A 381 25.76 -9.37 -6.33
N THR A 382 25.52 -8.53 -5.35
CA THR A 382 26.03 -8.70 -3.99
C THR A 382 24.84 -8.79 -3.04
N ALA A 383 24.86 -9.72 -2.10
CA ALA A 383 23.80 -9.82 -1.09
C ALA A 383 24.36 -9.94 0.32
N GLY A 384 23.60 -9.43 1.28
CA GLY A 384 23.77 -9.69 2.69
C GLY A 384 22.59 -10.51 3.22
N VAL A 385 22.87 -11.53 4.03
CA VAL A 385 21.86 -12.46 4.54
C VAL A 385 21.94 -12.57 6.06
N ASP A 386 20.77 -12.50 6.69
CA ASP A 386 20.54 -12.86 8.08
C ASP A 386 19.64 -14.09 8.17
N PHE A 387 20.07 -15.11 8.96
CA PHE A 387 19.40 -16.40 9.12
C PHE A 387 18.51 -16.48 10.36
N GLY A 388 17.97 -15.35 10.84
CA GLY A 388 17.06 -15.29 11.99
C GLY A 388 15.71 -15.96 11.78
N ASN A 389 14.77 -15.73 12.71
CA ASN A 389 13.37 -16.23 12.61
C ASN A 389 12.67 -15.79 11.32
N MET A 390 13.08 -14.67 10.77
CA MET A 390 12.80 -14.20 9.43
C MET A 390 14.11 -14.25 8.65
N CYS A 391 14.25 -15.23 7.72
CA CYS A 391 15.42 -15.22 6.83
C CYS A 391 15.35 -14.04 5.89
N SER A 392 16.32 -13.14 5.97
CA SER A 392 16.33 -11.85 5.28
C SER A 392 17.51 -11.73 4.33
N MET A 393 17.27 -11.24 3.11
CA MET A 393 18.31 -11.01 2.10
C MET A 393 18.15 -9.61 1.49
N SER A 394 19.14 -8.77 1.69
CA SER A 394 19.30 -7.49 0.99
C SER A 394 20.19 -7.69 -0.24
N VAL A 395 19.67 -7.38 -1.43
CA VAL A 395 20.38 -7.55 -2.71
C VAL A 395 20.79 -6.20 -3.28
N ALA A 396 22.04 -6.07 -3.69
CA ALA A 396 22.61 -4.83 -4.19
C ALA A 396 23.53 -5.03 -5.41
N GLN A 397 23.80 -3.92 -6.08
CA GLN A 397 24.88 -3.78 -7.05
C GLN A 397 25.80 -2.62 -6.69
N ASN A 398 27.08 -2.76 -6.97
CA ASN A 398 28.03 -1.67 -6.91
C ASN A 398 27.93 -0.83 -8.19
N CYS A 399 27.91 0.49 -8.04
CA CYS A 399 27.84 1.43 -9.16
C CYS A 399 28.63 2.70 -8.83
N GLN A 400 28.62 3.67 -9.73
CA GLN A 400 29.16 5.02 -9.51
C GLN A 400 28.02 6.02 -9.46
N GLU A 401 28.08 6.97 -8.54
CA GLU A 401 27.16 8.09 -8.45
C GLU A 401 27.95 9.39 -8.21
N ASN A 402 27.89 10.32 -9.15
CA ASN A 402 28.62 11.60 -9.10
C ASN A 402 30.11 11.43 -8.81
N GLY A 403 30.75 10.41 -9.41
CA GLY A 403 32.16 10.12 -9.23
C GLY A 403 32.55 9.44 -7.91
N ARG A 404 31.57 9.02 -7.09
CA ARG A 404 31.79 8.23 -5.88
C ARG A 404 31.31 6.80 -6.06
N ASP A 405 31.98 5.88 -5.39
CA ASP A 405 31.49 4.51 -5.27
C ASP A 405 30.12 4.52 -4.61
N CYS A 406 29.20 3.73 -5.13
CA CYS A 406 27.85 3.61 -4.64
C CYS A 406 27.46 2.13 -4.46
N ILE A 407 26.84 1.81 -3.36
CA ILE A 407 26.18 0.52 -3.14
C ILE A 407 24.68 0.76 -3.28
N ARG A 408 24.11 0.26 -4.37
CA ARG A 408 22.67 0.41 -4.64
C ARG A 408 21.93 -0.85 -4.26
N ILE A 409 21.12 -0.77 -3.21
CA ILE A 409 20.21 -1.85 -2.78
C ILE A 409 19.00 -1.82 -3.70
N ILE A 410 18.81 -2.88 -4.49
CA ILE A 410 17.84 -2.98 -5.57
C ILE A 410 16.63 -3.86 -5.22
N LYS A 411 16.79 -4.76 -4.24
CA LYS A 411 15.71 -5.66 -3.81
C LYS A 411 15.94 -6.13 -2.39
N PHE A 412 14.84 -6.36 -1.68
CA PHE A 412 14.81 -7.09 -0.42
C PHE A 412 13.92 -8.33 -0.57
N ILE A 413 14.42 -9.48 -0.16
CA ILE A 413 13.72 -10.76 -0.21
C ILE A 413 13.75 -11.41 1.17
N TYR A 414 12.69 -12.09 1.55
CA TYR A 414 12.61 -12.78 2.83
C TYR A 414 11.74 -14.04 2.77
N THR A 415 11.92 -14.89 3.78
CA THR A 415 11.04 -16.03 4.05
C THR A 415 10.66 -16.07 5.53
N LEU A 416 9.46 -16.57 5.80
CA LEU A 416 8.88 -16.80 7.13
C LEU A 416 8.44 -18.25 7.23
N ALA A 417 8.41 -18.81 8.44
CA ALA A 417 7.85 -20.14 8.62
C ALA A 417 6.42 -20.26 8.03
N PRO A 418 6.08 -21.32 7.30
CA PRO A 418 6.83 -22.59 7.16
C PRO A 418 7.96 -22.58 6.11
N GLU A 419 8.19 -21.48 5.39
CA GLU A 419 9.32 -21.35 4.46
C GLU A 419 10.62 -21.12 5.23
N TYR A 420 11.73 -21.66 4.68
CA TYR A 420 13.05 -21.58 5.31
C TYR A 420 14.14 -21.11 4.33
N VAL A 421 15.40 -21.32 4.69
CA VAL A 421 16.57 -20.88 3.93
C VAL A 421 16.61 -21.37 2.46
N PRO A 422 16.28 -22.64 2.13
CA PRO A 422 16.21 -23.06 0.74
C PRO A 422 15.17 -22.29 -0.07
N ASP A 423 14.02 -21.96 0.53
CA ASP A 423 12.97 -21.22 -0.15
C ASP A 423 13.40 -19.77 -0.47
N LEU A 424 14.21 -19.17 0.40
CA LEU A 424 14.85 -17.86 0.13
C LEU A 424 15.70 -17.93 -1.13
N GLY A 425 16.50 -19.01 -1.29
CA GLY A 425 17.31 -19.26 -2.48
C GLY A 425 16.46 -19.45 -3.75
N VAL A 426 15.34 -20.16 -3.64
CA VAL A 426 14.39 -20.34 -4.74
C VAL A 426 13.73 -19.01 -5.14
N LYS A 427 13.29 -18.20 -4.17
CA LYS A 427 12.75 -16.86 -4.44
C LYS A 427 13.76 -15.96 -5.14
N PHE A 428 15.00 -15.92 -4.64
CA PHE A 428 16.09 -15.19 -5.29
C PHE A 428 16.29 -15.65 -6.75
N ARG A 429 16.44 -16.94 -6.97
CA ARG A 429 16.68 -17.53 -8.28
C ARG A 429 15.55 -17.24 -9.27
N LYS A 430 14.30 -17.38 -8.85
CA LYS A 430 13.13 -17.07 -9.68
C LYS A 430 13.08 -15.60 -10.06
N TYR A 431 13.25 -14.72 -9.07
CA TYR A 431 13.18 -13.29 -9.32
C TYR A 431 14.30 -12.77 -10.23
N PHE A 432 15.54 -13.25 -10.04
CA PHE A 432 16.70 -12.86 -10.84
C PHE A 432 17.00 -13.82 -12.00
N ALA A 433 16.05 -14.67 -12.41
CA ALA A 433 16.23 -15.60 -13.53
C ALA A 433 16.67 -14.92 -14.84
N PRO A 434 16.18 -13.71 -15.21
CA PRO A 434 16.57 -13.02 -16.44
C PRO A 434 18.00 -12.45 -16.45
N MET A 435 18.71 -12.42 -15.31
CA MET A 435 20.09 -11.90 -15.25
C MET A 435 21.01 -12.63 -16.25
N ARG A 436 21.83 -11.86 -16.98
CA ARG A 436 22.87 -12.39 -17.86
C ARG A 436 24.12 -12.77 -17.07
N ASN A 437 24.57 -11.90 -16.17
CA ASN A 437 25.62 -12.24 -15.23
C ASN A 437 25.03 -12.94 -14.00
N LYS A 438 25.26 -14.24 -13.87
CA LYS A 438 24.73 -15.08 -12.78
C LYS A 438 25.75 -15.32 -11.68
N VAL A 439 26.46 -14.27 -11.27
CA VAL A 439 27.38 -14.31 -10.12
C VAL A 439 26.76 -13.57 -8.94
N LEU A 440 26.66 -14.25 -7.80
CA LEU A 440 26.23 -13.69 -6.52
C LEU A 440 27.37 -13.71 -5.52
N ARG A 441 27.77 -12.54 -5.03
CA ARG A 441 28.70 -12.36 -3.91
C ARG A 441 27.90 -12.32 -2.60
N LEU A 442 27.98 -13.36 -1.79
CA LEU A 442 27.14 -13.55 -0.62
C LEU A 442 27.89 -13.23 0.66
N ASN A 443 27.44 -12.19 1.37
CA ASN A 443 27.85 -11.85 2.72
C ASN A 443 26.78 -12.36 3.71
N TYR A 444 27.18 -12.88 4.86
CA TYR A 444 26.24 -13.53 5.77
C TYR A 444 26.73 -13.52 7.22
N ASP A 445 25.83 -13.79 8.15
CA ASP A 445 26.16 -13.95 9.55
C ASP A 445 27.06 -15.18 9.81
N ARG A 446 27.93 -15.06 10.80
CA ARG A 446 28.74 -16.17 11.31
C ARG A 446 27.88 -17.39 11.71
N ALA A 447 26.67 -17.17 12.23
CA ALA A 447 25.74 -18.25 12.56
C ALA A 447 25.43 -19.15 11.36
N GLY A 448 25.54 -18.66 10.12
CA GLY A 448 25.44 -19.45 8.90
C GLY A 448 26.44 -20.58 8.78
N ASN A 449 27.59 -20.49 9.48
CA ASN A 449 28.66 -21.49 9.51
C ASN A 449 28.60 -22.43 10.77
N ALA A 450 27.61 -22.27 11.67
CA ALA A 450 27.70 -22.78 13.03
C ALA A 450 27.32 -24.27 13.23
N TYR A 451 26.78 -24.95 12.23
CA TYR A 451 26.24 -26.31 12.41
C TYR A 451 26.96 -27.36 11.55
N ARG A 452 28.24 -27.63 11.85
CA ARG A 452 28.97 -28.73 11.21
C ARG A 452 28.67 -30.13 11.80
N SER A 453 27.95 -30.22 12.93
CA SER A 453 27.78 -31.49 13.64
C SER A 453 26.51 -32.30 13.26
N VAL A 454 25.51 -31.71 12.56
CA VAL A 454 24.24 -32.39 12.25
C VAL A 454 23.72 -32.05 10.84
N GLY A 455 24.56 -31.97 9.81
CA GLY A 455 24.15 -31.70 8.42
C GLY A 455 24.80 -30.46 7.80
N GLU A 456 24.36 -30.10 6.57
CA GLU A 456 24.84 -28.89 5.86
C GLU A 456 24.49 -27.62 6.67
N ASP A 457 25.42 -26.67 6.72
CA ASP A 457 25.19 -25.37 7.32
C ASP A 457 24.18 -24.53 6.51
N GLN A 458 23.62 -23.48 7.13
CA GLN A 458 22.56 -22.68 6.52
C GLN A 458 23.01 -22.00 5.21
N VAL A 459 24.28 -21.54 5.16
CA VAL A 459 24.80 -20.89 3.96
C VAL A 459 25.01 -21.88 2.81
N SER A 460 25.41 -23.12 3.11
CA SER A 460 25.54 -24.18 2.11
C SER A 460 24.19 -24.58 1.53
N LYS A 461 23.14 -24.67 2.37
CA LYS A 461 21.75 -24.89 1.91
C LYS A 461 21.28 -23.77 0.99
N LEU A 462 21.53 -22.50 1.36
CA LEU A 462 21.18 -21.36 0.53
C LEU A 462 21.93 -21.39 -0.81
N LYS A 463 23.24 -21.61 -0.77
CA LYS A 463 24.07 -21.73 -1.95
C LYS A 463 23.55 -22.82 -2.88
N ARG A 464 23.29 -24.01 -2.36
CA ARG A 464 22.75 -25.14 -3.14
C ARG A 464 21.40 -24.80 -3.77
N ALA A 465 20.48 -24.16 -3.03
CA ALA A 465 19.17 -23.76 -3.55
C ALA A 465 19.26 -22.70 -4.67
N ILE A 466 20.32 -21.87 -4.68
CA ILE A 466 20.55 -20.89 -5.75
C ILE A 466 21.22 -21.57 -6.96
N GLU A 467 22.25 -22.37 -6.73
CA GLU A 467 23.06 -22.98 -7.81
C GLU A 467 22.40 -24.20 -8.47
N TYR A 468 21.46 -24.87 -7.78
CA TYR A 468 20.81 -26.09 -8.27
C TYR A 468 19.30 -26.05 -8.16
N GLU A 469 18.62 -26.72 -9.10
CA GLU A 469 17.20 -27.04 -9.09
C GLU A 469 17.08 -28.57 -9.19
N GLY A 470 16.86 -29.21 -8.05
CA GLY A 470 17.10 -30.64 -7.94
C GLY A 470 18.60 -30.93 -8.20
N ASP A 471 18.88 -31.76 -9.22
CA ASP A 471 20.26 -32.08 -9.65
C ASP A 471 20.75 -31.23 -10.83
N ARG A 472 19.90 -30.35 -11.38
CA ARG A 472 20.24 -29.50 -12.53
C ARG A 472 20.86 -28.19 -12.08
N ARG A 473 21.99 -27.79 -12.71
CA ARG A 473 22.60 -26.47 -12.49
C ARG A 473 21.74 -25.37 -13.08
N THR A 474 21.59 -24.27 -12.32
CA THR A 474 20.81 -23.08 -12.70
C THR A 474 21.60 -22.05 -13.51
N GLY A 475 22.92 -22.21 -13.57
CA GLY A 475 23.85 -21.24 -14.12
C GLY A 475 24.36 -20.21 -13.10
N TRP A 476 23.75 -20.08 -11.93
CA TRP A 476 24.26 -19.23 -10.86
C TRP A 476 25.54 -19.78 -10.25
N THR A 477 26.43 -18.86 -9.87
CA THR A 477 27.66 -19.14 -9.08
C THR A 477 27.65 -18.28 -7.84
N VAL A 478 27.64 -18.89 -6.65
CA VAL A 478 27.63 -18.18 -5.37
C VAL A 478 29.03 -18.15 -4.76
N GLN A 479 29.58 -16.95 -4.61
CA GLN A 479 30.86 -16.68 -3.97
C GLN A 479 30.62 -16.31 -2.50
N LEU A 480 31.14 -17.10 -1.58
CA LEU A 480 30.98 -16.88 -0.14
C LEU A 480 32.03 -15.88 0.37
N MET A 481 31.59 -14.66 0.72
CA MET A 481 32.48 -13.54 1.09
C MET A 481 32.78 -13.47 2.59
N SER A 482 31.95 -14.06 3.45
CA SER A 482 32.07 -14.01 4.92
C SER A 482 32.76 -15.22 5.53
N MET A 483 33.43 -16.05 4.74
CA MET A 483 34.27 -17.13 5.26
C MET A 483 35.33 -16.55 6.19
N SER A 484 35.45 -17.06 7.40
CA SER A 484 36.38 -16.58 8.43
C SER A 484 36.10 -15.14 8.94
N GLN A 485 34.90 -14.59 8.76
CA GLN A 485 34.51 -13.32 9.38
C GLN A 485 34.20 -13.54 10.85
N GLY A 486 34.83 -12.75 11.74
CA GLY A 486 34.51 -12.71 13.15
C GLY A 486 33.16 -12.06 13.44
N ASN A 487 32.68 -12.16 14.68
CA ASN A 487 31.50 -11.43 15.12
C ASN A 487 31.71 -9.92 14.94
N ILE A 488 30.67 -9.21 14.50
CA ILE A 488 30.65 -7.74 14.44
C ILE A 488 30.01 -7.23 15.72
N PRO A 489 30.77 -6.57 16.62
CA PRO A 489 30.20 -6.00 17.83
C PRO A 489 29.17 -4.90 17.51
N GLN A 490 28.05 -4.88 18.21
CA GLN A 490 27.00 -3.88 17.97
C GLN A 490 27.45 -2.41 18.13
N PRO A 491 28.32 -2.06 19.10
CA PRO A 491 28.87 -0.70 19.16
C PRO A 491 29.70 -0.30 17.94
N GLU A 492 30.44 -1.26 17.34
CA GLU A 492 31.15 -1.04 16.09
C GLU A 492 30.16 -0.86 14.93
N GLU A 493 29.08 -1.64 14.89
CA GLU A 493 27.99 -1.49 13.94
C GLU A 493 27.38 -0.07 14.01
N TYR A 494 27.04 0.39 15.22
CA TYR A 494 26.47 1.72 15.40
C TYR A 494 27.39 2.82 14.84
N SER A 495 28.66 2.84 15.28
CA SER A 495 29.61 3.86 14.84
C SER A 495 29.85 3.83 13.34
N PHE A 496 30.02 2.64 12.75
CA PHE A 496 30.22 2.47 11.31
C PHE A 496 29.00 2.95 10.53
N MET A 497 27.79 2.59 10.96
CA MET A 497 26.55 3.00 10.26
C MET A 497 26.32 4.51 10.33
N GLN A 498 26.66 5.17 11.44
CA GLN A 498 26.62 6.62 11.51
C GLN A 498 27.60 7.25 10.51
N GLU A 499 28.83 6.73 10.39
CA GLU A 499 29.85 7.27 9.49
C GLU A 499 29.45 7.10 8.01
N ILE A 500 29.06 5.89 7.58
CA ILE A 500 28.75 5.64 6.17
C ILE A 500 27.47 6.38 5.73
N MET A 501 26.44 6.44 6.58
CA MET A 501 25.19 7.14 6.27
C MET A 501 25.31 8.66 6.40
N SER A 502 26.27 9.20 7.14
CA SER A 502 26.55 10.64 7.12
C SER A 502 27.07 11.14 5.78
N GLU A 503 27.69 10.23 4.99
CA GLU A 503 28.35 10.50 3.70
C GLU A 503 29.51 11.50 3.78
N THR A 504 30.01 11.77 4.98
CA THR A 504 31.10 12.73 5.24
C THR A 504 32.47 12.17 4.84
N ASN A 505 32.64 10.86 4.92
CA ASN A 505 33.89 10.19 4.52
C ASN A 505 33.91 9.89 3.00
N PRO A 506 34.71 10.60 2.18
CA PRO A 506 34.72 10.39 0.73
C PRO A 506 35.32 9.05 0.28
N ARG A 507 35.97 8.32 1.19
CA ARG A 507 36.56 7.00 0.91
C ARG A 507 35.53 5.88 1.04
N LEU A 508 34.40 6.13 1.69
CA LEU A 508 33.28 5.19 1.81
C LEU A 508 32.29 5.39 0.67
N PRO A 509 31.66 4.32 0.18
CA PRO A 509 30.63 4.43 -0.84
C PRO A 509 29.41 5.13 -0.28
N VAL A 510 28.65 5.79 -1.14
CA VAL A 510 27.31 6.25 -0.80
C VAL A 510 26.32 5.08 -0.84
N ILE A 511 25.27 5.14 -0.06
CA ILE A 511 24.24 4.12 0.01
C ILE A 511 22.97 4.64 -0.66
N ARG A 512 22.39 3.85 -1.57
CA ARG A 512 21.11 4.14 -2.20
C ARG A 512 20.21 2.92 -2.13
N ILE A 513 18.99 3.10 -1.65
CA ILE A 513 18.04 2.03 -1.36
C ILE A 513 16.78 2.27 -2.19
N ASP A 514 16.33 1.27 -2.92
CA ASP A 514 15.04 1.31 -3.60
C ASP A 514 13.92 1.31 -2.55
N ALA A 515 13.19 2.42 -2.45
CA ALA A 515 12.16 2.59 -1.43
C ALA A 515 10.99 1.61 -1.60
N SER A 516 10.71 1.17 -2.82
CA SER A 516 9.61 0.26 -3.15
C SER A 516 10.05 -1.20 -3.10
N ALA A 517 11.11 -1.54 -3.85
CA ALA A 517 11.59 -2.92 -3.96
C ALA A 517 12.28 -3.43 -2.68
N ALA A 518 12.73 -2.52 -1.79
CA ALA A 518 13.30 -2.82 -0.49
C ALA A 518 12.48 -2.21 0.68
N LYS A 519 11.16 -2.15 0.54
CA LYS A 519 10.23 -1.53 1.51
C LYS A 519 10.45 -2.02 2.96
N TYR A 520 10.53 -3.31 3.18
CA TYR A 520 10.70 -3.87 4.52
C TYR A 520 12.09 -3.59 5.10
N LEU A 521 13.12 -3.51 4.28
CA LEU A 521 14.43 -3.03 4.72
C LEU A 521 14.35 -1.57 5.17
N LYS A 522 13.71 -0.70 4.38
CA LYS A 522 13.47 0.70 4.74
C LYS A 522 12.79 0.81 6.10
N MET A 523 11.68 0.09 6.30
CA MET A 523 10.94 0.08 7.57
C MET A 523 11.81 -0.39 8.74
N SER A 524 12.61 -1.44 8.55
CA SER A 524 13.51 -1.95 9.58
C SER A 524 14.60 -0.94 9.97
N LEU A 525 15.18 -0.23 9.02
CA LEU A 525 16.18 0.81 9.27
C LEU A 525 15.58 2.01 10.03
N GLU A 526 14.36 2.40 9.70
CA GLU A 526 13.65 3.51 10.33
C GLU A 526 13.20 3.17 11.76
N ASN A 527 12.76 1.93 11.99
CA ASN A 527 12.22 1.48 13.27
C ASN A 527 13.27 0.96 14.25
N ALA A 528 14.51 0.71 13.81
CA ALA A 528 15.56 0.23 14.70
C ALA A 528 15.87 1.24 15.80
N ARG A 529 15.68 0.83 17.07
CA ARG A 529 15.92 1.65 18.25
C ARG A 529 17.25 1.33 18.90
N THR A 530 17.80 2.30 19.62
CA THR A 530 18.96 2.10 20.47
C THR A 530 18.54 1.59 21.85
N ARG A 531 19.37 0.73 22.41
CA ARG A 531 19.32 0.34 23.81
C ARG A 531 20.69 0.65 24.46
N ILE A 532 20.69 1.43 25.52
CA ILE A 532 21.92 1.79 26.22
C ILE A 532 22.11 0.81 27.39
N ARG A 533 23.32 0.20 27.48
CA ARG A 533 23.77 -0.58 28.62
C ARG A 533 25.19 -0.14 28.97
N ASP A 534 25.42 0.21 30.22
CA ASP A 534 26.72 0.63 30.73
C ASP A 534 27.40 1.72 29.87
N GLY A 535 26.60 2.69 29.40
CA GLY A 535 27.06 3.78 28.51
C GLY A 535 27.36 3.37 27.07
N VAL A 536 27.11 2.12 26.70
CA VAL A 536 27.33 1.59 25.33
C VAL A 536 26.01 1.45 24.59
N VAL A 537 26.01 1.87 23.33
CA VAL A 537 24.83 1.81 22.46
C VAL A 537 24.74 0.44 21.78
N PHE A 538 23.58 -0.19 21.92
CA PHE A 538 23.21 -1.45 21.26
C PHE A 538 21.95 -1.25 20.42
N LYS A 539 21.74 -2.09 19.41
CA LYS A 539 20.47 -2.20 18.68
C LYS A 539 19.45 -2.95 19.56
N ASP A 540 18.27 -2.39 19.74
CA ASP A 540 17.19 -3.12 20.39
C ASP A 540 16.60 -4.17 19.43
N LYS A 541 16.74 -5.43 19.83
CA LYS A 541 16.29 -6.60 19.05
C LYS A 541 15.02 -7.24 19.64
N SER A 542 14.31 -6.53 20.49
CA SER A 542 13.05 -7.04 21.09
C SER A 542 11.99 -7.37 20.03
N SER A 543 11.98 -6.62 18.94
CA SER A 543 11.05 -6.81 17.80
C SER A 543 11.26 -8.12 17.01
N GLU A 544 12.40 -8.80 17.16
CA GLU A 544 12.63 -10.12 16.54
C GLU A 544 11.80 -11.25 17.18
N LYS A 545 11.16 -10.98 18.33
CA LYS A 545 10.30 -11.91 19.06
C LYS A 545 8.80 -11.71 18.79
N LEU A 546 8.44 -10.79 17.94
CA LEU A 546 7.05 -10.53 17.55
C LEU A 546 6.43 -11.71 16.79
N PRO A 547 5.10 -11.79 16.69
CA PRO A 547 4.41 -12.75 15.85
C PRO A 547 4.93 -12.74 14.41
N ILE A 548 4.87 -13.90 13.75
CA ILE A 548 5.50 -14.12 12.42
C ILE A 548 5.00 -13.14 11.37
N ASP A 549 3.72 -12.82 11.37
CA ASP A 549 3.06 -11.88 10.45
C ASP A 549 3.51 -10.43 10.63
N GLU A 550 4.02 -10.07 11.81
CA GLU A 550 4.51 -8.72 12.11
C GLU A 550 6.00 -8.54 11.81
N LEU A 551 6.77 -9.64 11.73
CA LEU A 551 8.22 -9.58 11.54
C LEU A 551 8.65 -8.76 10.31
N PRO A 552 8.02 -8.87 9.12
CA PRO A 552 8.48 -8.12 7.95
C PRO A 552 8.45 -6.61 8.14
N SER A 553 7.47 -6.10 8.84
CA SER A 553 7.25 -4.66 9.01
C SER A 553 7.91 -4.06 10.24
N LYS A 554 8.23 -4.88 11.26
CA LYS A 554 8.65 -4.38 12.58
C LYS A 554 9.99 -4.91 13.06
N SER A 555 10.48 -6.06 12.56
CA SER A 555 11.70 -6.67 13.09
C SER A 555 12.97 -6.01 12.59
N THR A 556 14.07 -6.24 13.31
CA THR A 556 15.41 -5.80 12.93
C THR A 556 16.14 -6.77 12.01
N ASN A 557 15.57 -7.93 11.68
CA ASN A 557 16.18 -8.91 10.75
C ASN A 557 16.53 -8.29 9.38
N PRO A 558 15.65 -7.48 8.72
CA PRO A 558 16.04 -6.83 7.47
C PRO A 558 17.26 -5.92 7.62
N SER A 559 17.34 -5.14 8.70
CA SER A 559 18.49 -4.28 8.95
C SER A 559 19.77 -5.06 9.29
N ASP A 560 19.65 -6.28 9.79
CA ASP A 560 20.81 -7.15 10.02
C ASP A 560 21.31 -7.74 8.69
N SER A 561 20.45 -8.11 7.76
CA SER A 561 20.89 -8.48 6.40
C SER A 561 21.63 -7.33 5.69
N PHE A 562 21.17 -6.10 5.87
CA PHE A 562 21.86 -4.90 5.37
C PHE A 562 23.21 -4.70 6.06
N LYS A 563 23.30 -4.92 7.36
CA LYS A 563 24.57 -4.89 8.09
C LYS A 563 25.63 -5.81 7.43
N TYR A 564 25.29 -7.06 7.15
CA TYR A 564 26.21 -8.01 6.54
C TYR A 564 26.60 -7.60 5.13
N LEU A 565 25.68 -6.99 4.36
CA LEU A 565 25.97 -6.46 3.04
C LEU A 565 27.00 -5.32 3.08
N ILE A 566 26.87 -4.39 4.03
CA ILE A 566 27.66 -3.15 4.08
C ILE A 566 28.93 -3.29 4.91
N MET A 567 28.91 -3.98 6.05
CA MET A 567 30.04 -4.09 6.95
C MET A 567 31.07 -5.15 6.53
N THR A 568 31.51 -5.07 5.28
CA THR A 568 32.57 -5.93 4.77
C THR A 568 33.93 -5.61 5.42
N LYS A 569 34.86 -6.57 5.42
CA LYS A 569 36.23 -6.35 5.96
C LYS A 569 36.89 -5.12 5.35
N THR A 570 36.72 -4.91 4.04
CA THR A 570 37.32 -3.79 3.30
C THR A 570 36.76 -2.44 3.78
N LEU A 571 35.43 -2.32 3.85
CA LEU A 571 34.78 -1.05 4.23
C LEU A 571 35.03 -0.71 5.70
N ARG A 572 35.04 -1.72 6.60
CA ARG A 572 35.40 -1.53 8.01
C ARG A 572 36.85 -1.07 8.19
N ALA A 573 37.79 -1.60 7.39
CA ALA A 573 39.18 -1.17 7.41
C ALA A 573 39.34 0.29 6.95
N ILE A 574 38.57 0.72 5.94
CA ILE A 574 38.54 2.11 5.44
C ILE A 574 38.01 3.04 6.54
N ALA A 575 36.90 2.71 7.18
CA ALA A 575 36.29 3.49 8.25
C ALA A 575 37.21 3.62 9.47
N SER A 576 37.89 2.54 9.85
CA SER A 576 38.82 2.55 11.01
C SER A 576 40.12 3.30 10.77
N GLY A 577 40.34 3.89 9.58
CA GLY A 577 41.57 4.63 9.24
C GLY A 577 42.83 3.76 9.21
N LYS A 578 42.71 2.43 9.28
CA LYS A 578 43.86 1.53 9.18
C LYS A 578 44.44 1.58 7.76
N PRO A 579 45.76 1.74 7.61
CA PRO A 579 46.38 1.68 6.27
C PRO A 579 46.06 0.33 5.66
N ARG A 580 45.72 0.31 4.36
CA ARG A 580 45.54 -0.91 3.58
C ARG A 580 46.82 -1.74 3.70
N GLY A 581 46.82 -2.79 4.49
CA GLY A 581 47.75 -3.88 4.32
C GLY A 581 47.58 -4.39 2.90
N GLY A 582 48.65 -4.42 2.11
CA GLY A 582 48.65 -4.57 0.66
C GLY A 582 48.11 -5.90 0.10
N ALA A 583 46.83 -6.13 0.26
CA ALA A 583 46.07 -7.10 -0.51
C ALA A 583 45.42 -6.36 -1.68
N ARG A 584 46.10 -6.31 -2.82
CA ARG A 584 45.43 -6.04 -4.08
C ARG A 584 44.39 -7.14 -4.29
N VAL A 585 43.13 -6.80 -4.19
CA VAL A 585 42.06 -7.66 -4.72
C VAL A 585 42.20 -7.56 -6.24
N PHE A 586 42.84 -8.52 -6.84
CA PHE A 586 42.77 -8.73 -8.29
C PHE A 586 41.35 -9.23 -8.56
N ASP A 587 40.56 -8.44 -9.29
CA ASP A 587 39.38 -8.95 -9.96
C ASP A 587 39.90 -9.71 -11.23
N PRO A 588 39.82 -11.04 -11.30
CA PRO A 588 40.33 -11.79 -12.43
C PRO A 588 39.50 -11.66 -13.71
N ILE A 589 38.47 -10.80 -13.71
CA ILE A 589 37.51 -10.66 -14.82
C ILE A 589 37.69 -9.36 -15.62
N ILE A 590 38.64 -8.48 -15.25
CA ILE A 590 39.01 -7.35 -16.10
C ILE A 590 40.26 -7.72 -16.86
N LYS A 591 40.09 -8.41 -17.96
CA LYS A 591 40.90 -8.38 -19.16
C LYS A 591 40.01 -8.19 -20.36
#